data_f60c6aba916e63d7fbb7deb41bdb7ad0
#
_entry.id   f60c6aba916e63d7fbb7deb41bdb7ad0
#
_cell.length_a   1.000
_cell.length_b   1.000
_cell.length_c   1.000
_cell.angle_alpha   90.00
_cell.angle_beta   90.00
_cell.angle_gamma   90.00
#
_symmetry.space_group_name_H-M   'P 1'
#
loop_
_entity.id
_entity.type
_entity.pdbx_description
1 polymer ?
#
loop_
_entity_poly.entity_id
_entity_poly.type
_entity_poly.pdbx_seq_one_letter_code
_entity_poly.pdbx_strand_id
1 'polypeptide(L)'
;MLLISSLFAELKNEYLTQKMLDSKIPIVDIRTTGEWMETGIIKGSIPIMFFNEQGKYDVRAFVNELNQKVDTTKPFAVICRTGSRTKMVSAYLSKELHYKVTNILGGVTYPQMKKPPFVKYKK
;
A
#
# COMPACT_ATOMS: atom_id res chain seq x y z
N MET A 1 23.71 -21.57 5.39
CA MET A 1 23.07 -21.33 5.38
C MET A 1 22.32 -20.56 5.00
N LEU A 2 22.06 -20.55 4.73
CA LEU A 2 21.35 -20.16 4.33
C LEU A 2 20.24 -19.70 4.30
N LEU A 3 19.90 -19.63 4.51
CA LEU A 3 18.44 -19.52 4.49
C LEU A 3 17.86 -18.50 5.42
N ILE A 4 18.69 -17.63 5.95
CA ILE A 4 18.26 -16.52 6.78
C ILE A 4 17.31 -15.62 5.96
N SER A 5 17.57 -15.42 4.69
CA SER A 5 16.73 -14.59 3.85
C SER A 5 15.30 -15.09 3.74
N SER A 6 15.07 -16.40 3.90
CA SER A 6 13.71 -16.94 3.82
C SER A 6 12.91 -16.71 5.09
N LEU A 7 13.56 -16.33 6.20
CA LEU A 7 12.91 -16.04 7.45
C LEU A 7 12.38 -14.61 7.52
N PHE A 8 12.82 -13.75 6.59
CA PHE A 8 12.43 -12.35 6.57
C PHE A 8 11.61 -12.05 5.34
N ALA A 9 10.54 -11.31 5.51
CA ALA A 9 9.75 -10.84 4.40
C ALA A 9 10.59 -9.89 3.58
N GLU A 10 10.57 -10.04 2.27
CA GLU A 10 11.26 -9.14 1.37
C GLU A 10 10.43 -7.89 1.18
N LEU A 11 11.03 -6.74 1.45
CA LEU A 11 10.44 -5.47 1.07
C LEU A 11 10.83 -5.18 -0.37
N LYS A 12 9.84 -5.09 -1.24
CA LYS A 12 10.04 -4.73 -2.63
C LYS A 12 9.68 -3.27 -2.84
N ASN A 13 10.37 -2.63 -3.76
CA ASN A 13 10.10 -1.25 -4.15
C ASN A 13 9.88 -1.23 -5.66
N GLU A 14 8.67 -0.93 -6.09
CA GLU A 14 8.28 -0.96 -7.50
C GLU A 14 7.31 0.17 -7.79
N TYR A 15 7.38 0.72 -8.99
CA TYR A 15 6.37 1.67 -9.44
C TYR A 15 5.08 0.95 -9.80
N LEU A 16 3.98 1.67 -9.77
CA LEU A 16 2.70 1.16 -10.25
C LEU A 16 2.80 0.95 -11.76
N THR A 17 2.52 -0.29 -12.21
CA THR A 17 2.56 -0.66 -13.62
C THR A 17 1.30 -1.44 -13.98
N GLN A 18 1.04 -1.54 -15.28
CA GLN A 18 -0.06 -2.38 -15.76
C GLN A 18 0.14 -3.84 -15.35
N LYS A 19 1.40 -4.30 -15.37
CA LYS A 19 1.72 -5.67 -14.93
C LYS A 19 1.30 -5.91 -13.48
N MET A 20 1.56 -4.94 -12.60
CA MET A 20 1.16 -5.05 -11.20
C MET A 20 -0.36 -5.13 -11.08
N LEU A 21 -1.10 -4.31 -11.82
CA LEU A 21 -2.55 -4.35 -11.80
C LEU A 21 -3.08 -5.68 -12.34
N ASP A 22 -2.48 -6.18 -13.41
CA ASP A 22 -2.89 -7.45 -14.01
C ASP A 22 -2.63 -8.63 -13.09
N SER A 23 -1.65 -8.53 -12.20
CA SER A 23 -1.30 -9.60 -11.26
C SER A 23 -2.37 -9.80 -10.18
N LYS A 24 -3.28 -8.84 -10.03
CA LYS A 24 -4.33 -8.86 -9.00
C LYS A 24 -3.80 -8.83 -7.58
N ILE A 25 -2.55 -8.40 -7.38
CA ILE A 25 -2.02 -8.21 -6.04
C ILE A 25 -2.88 -7.16 -5.31
N PRO A 26 -3.27 -7.39 -4.04
CA PRO A 26 -3.99 -6.37 -3.30
C PRO A 26 -3.15 -5.11 -3.15
N ILE A 27 -3.74 -3.96 -3.43
CA ILE A 27 -3.09 -2.65 -3.27
C ILE A 27 -3.84 -1.88 -2.21
N VAL A 28 -3.17 -1.56 -1.12
CA VAL A 28 -3.76 -0.80 -0.01
C VAL A 28 -3.39 0.66 -0.17
N ASP A 29 -4.40 1.52 -0.32
CA ASP A 29 -4.21 2.96 -0.43
C ASP A 29 -4.28 3.56 0.97
N ILE A 30 -3.11 3.96 1.49
CA ILE A 30 -3.00 4.44 2.87
C ILE A 30 -3.17 5.95 3.01
N ARG A 31 -3.63 6.63 1.94
CA ARG A 31 -3.86 8.08 1.99
C ARG A 31 -5.06 8.41 2.88
N THR A 32 -5.40 9.69 2.94
CA THR A 32 -6.52 10.16 3.73
C THR A 32 -7.83 10.12 2.94
N THR A 33 -8.94 10.14 3.64
CA THR A 33 -10.27 10.23 3.02
C THR A 33 -10.37 11.45 2.12
N GLY A 34 -9.82 12.59 2.54
CA GLY A 34 -9.84 13.80 1.70
C GLY A 34 -9.12 13.61 0.39
N GLU A 35 -7.98 12.92 0.40
CA GLU A 35 -7.25 12.64 -0.82
C GLU A 35 -8.02 11.69 -1.73
N TRP A 36 -8.65 10.65 -1.17
CA TRP A 36 -9.47 9.73 -1.97
C TRP A 36 -10.65 10.45 -2.63
N MET A 37 -11.26 11.38 -1.90
CA MET A 37 -12.38 12.16 -2.42
C MET A 37 -11.93 13.10 -3.54
N GLU A 38 -10.72 13.66 -3.42
CA GLU A 38 -10.19 14.62 -4.38
C GLU A 38 -9.79 13.96 -5.70
N THR A 39 -9.06 12.86 -5.62
CA THR A 39 -8.46 12.26 -6.82
C THR A 39 -9.09 10.94 -7.24
N GLY A 40 -9.92 10.34 -6.38
CA GLY A 40 -10.32 8.94 -6.58
C GLY A 40 -9.25 7.99 -6.10
N ILE A 41 -9.47 6.71 -6.32
CA ILE A 41 -8.55 5.64 -5.96
C ILE A 41 -8.30 4.76 -7.18
N ILE A 42 -7.21 4.03 -7.16
CA ILE A 42 -6.96 3.03 -8.20
C ILE A 42 -8.04 1.96 -8.11
N LYS A 43 -8.62 1.61 -9.25
CA LYS A 43 -9.69 0.60 -9.31
C LYS A 43 -9.23 -0.69 -8.62
N GLY A 44 -10.04 -1.17 -7.69
CA GLY A 44 -9.75 -2.39 -6.95
C GLY A 44 -8.83 -2.19 -5.75
N SER A 45 -8.25 -1.01 -5.57
CA SER A 45 -7.44 -0.77 -4.38
C SER A 45 -8.32 -0.69 -3.13
N ILE A 46 -7.70 -0.95 -1.99
CA ILE A 46 -8.38 -1.04 -0.71
C ILE A 46 -7.98 0.17 0.13
N PRO A 47 -8.89 1.14 0.32
CA PRO A 47 -8.54 2.35 1.09
C PRO A 47 -8.54 2.05 2.59
N ILE A 48 -7.37 2.20 3.20
CA ILE A 48 -7.19 2.07 4.65
C ILE A 48 -6.24 3.18 5.08
N MET A 49 -6.76 4.20 5.73
CA MET A 49 -5.99 5.37 6.11
C MET A 49 -4.98 5.03 7.20
N PHE A 50 -3.71 5.39 7.00
CA PHE A 50 -2.69 5.23 8.05
C PHE A 50 -2.60 6.49 8.90
N PHE A 51 -2.29 7.65 8.28
CA PHE A 51 -2.34 8.94 8.97
C PHE A 51 -3.72 9.54 8.79
N ASN A 52 -4.26 10.14 9.85
CA ASN A 52 -5.52 10.87 9.72
C ASN A 52 -5.28 12.29 9.20
N GLU A 53 -6.35 13.07 9.07
CA GLU A 53 -6.27 14.44 8.50
C GLU A 53 -5.39 15.35 9.35
N GLN A 54 -5.15 15.02 10.62
CA GLN A 54 -4.30 15.79 11.52
C GLN A 54 -2.88 15.23 11.58
N GLY A 55 -2.56 14.24 10.74
CA GLY A 55 -1.24 13.63 10.69
C GLY A 55 -0.94 12.65 11.80
N LYS A 56 -1.95 12.25 12.56
CA LYS A 56 -1.79 11.27 13.64
C LYS A 56 -2.08 9.87 13.14
N TYR A 57 -1.53 8.87 13.84
CA TYR A 57 -1.71 7.49 13.46
C TYR A 57 -1.81 6.58 14.67
N ASP A 58 -2.45 5.43 14.47
CA ASP A 58 -2.57 4.36 15.46
C ASP A 58 -2.21 3.06 14.74
N VAL A 59 -1.00 2.58 14.98
CA VAL A 59 -0.47 1.40 14.28
C VAL A 59 -1.35 0.18 14.52
N ARG A 60 -1.77 -0.03 15.76
CA ARG A 60 -2.59 -1.19 16.10
C ARG A 60 -3.93 -1.16 15.34
N ALA A 61 -4.58 -0.01 15.32
CA ALA A 61 -5.84 0.14 14.60
C ALA A 61 -5.65 -0.10 13.10
N PHE A 62 -4.57 0.44 12.54
CA PHE A 62 -4.26 0.24 11.13
C PHE A 62 -4.04 -1.24 10.82
N VAL A 63 -3.22 -1.93 11.61
CA VAL A 63 -2.92 -3.35 11.38
C VAL A 63 -4.17 -4.21 11.55
N ASN A 64 -5.01 -3.89 12.52
CA ASN A 64 -6.28 -4.61 12.70
C ASN A 64 -7.17 -4.49 11.46
N GLU A 65 -7.32 -3.27 10.94
CA GLU A 65 -8.14 -3.07 9.75
C GLU A 65 -7.52 -3.75 8.52
N LEU A 66 -6.20 -3.66 8.40
CA LEU A 66 -5.46 -4.32 7.32
C LEU A 66 -5.75 -5.81 7.31
N ASN A 67 -5.66 -6.47 8.47
CA ASN A 67 -5.87 -7.90 8.58
C ASN A 67 -7.33 -8.32 8.37
N GLN A 68 -8.27 -7.40 8.54
CA GLN A 68 -9.69 -7.68 8.23
C GLN A 68 -9.95 -7.64 6.72
N LYS A 69 -9.16 -6.88 5.98
CA LYS A 69 -9.45 -6.61 4.56
C LYS A 69 -8.46 -7.26 3.60
N VAL A 70 -7.30 -7.67 4.09
CA VAL A 70 -6.23 -8.23 3.26
C VAL A 70 -5.69 -9.48 3.93
N ASP A 71 -5.42 -10.50 3.13
CA ASP A 71 -4.71 -11.69 3.61
C ASP A 71 -3.22 -11.36 3.67
N THR A 72 -2.75 -10.94 4.84
CA THR A 72 -1.36 -10.50 5.03
C THR A 72 -0.36 -11.67 5.09
N THR A 73 -0.82 -12.90 4.98
CA THR A 73 0.07 -14.05 4.82
C THR A 73 0.57 -14.16 3.37
N LYS A 74 -0.01 -13.39 2.47
CA LYS A 74 0.34 -13.36 1.04
C LYS A 74 0.86 -11.97 0.67
N PRO A 75 1.55 -11.86 -0.47
CA PRO A 75 2.06 -10.55 -0.92
C PRO A 75 0.94 -9.53 -1.16
N PHE A 76 1.21 -8.29 -0.78
CA PHE A 76 0.34 -7.15 -1.07
C PHE A 76 1.20 -5.91 -1.23
N ALA A 77 0.60 -4.84 -1.76
CA ALA A 77 1.30 -3.58 -2.00
C ALA A 77 0.63 -2.45 -1.24
N VAL A 78 1.39 -1.41 -0.95
CA VAL A 78 0.87 -0.19 -0.32
C VAL A 78 1.20 1.00 -1.21
N ILE A 79 0.24 1.92 -1.34
CA ILE A 79 0.38 3.11 -2.17
C ILE A 79 -0.06 4.34 -1.38
N CYS A 80 0.61 5.46 -1.62
CA CYS A 80 0.19 6.75 -1.09
C CYS A 80 0.24 7.78 -2.21
N ARG A 81 0.42 9.06 -1.89
CA ARG A 81 0.40 10.10 -2.92
C ARG A 81 1.67 10.09 -3.76
N THR A 82 2.84 10.21 -3.13
CA THR A 82 4.12 10.32 -3.82
C THR A 82 5.15 9.28 -3.42
N GLY A 83 4.80 8.41 -2.47
CA GLY A 83 5.68 7.34 -2.00
C GLY A 83 6.37 7.59 -0.67
N SER A 84 6.26 8.79 -0.10
CA SER A 84 6.97 9.11 1.16
C SER A 84 6.36 8.41 2.37
N ARG A 85 5.03 8.41 2.48
CA ARG A 85 4.36 7.75 3.62
C ARG A 85 4.53 6.24 3.55
N THR A 86 4.40 5.65 2.37
CA THR A 86 4.51 4.21 2.23
C THR A 86 5.93 3.71 2.42
N LYS A 87 6.93 4.55 2.17
CA LYS A 87 8.32 4.18 2.47
C LYS A 87 8.47 3.80 3.93
N MET A 88 7.92 4.60 4.83
CA MET A 88 7.96 4.35 6.27
C MET A 88 7.05 3.19 6.67
N VAL A 89 5.82 3.20 6.19
CA VAL A 89 4.83 2.19 6.57
C VAL A 89 5.25 0.81 6.09
N SER A 90 5.71 0.69 4.83
CA SER A 90 6.14 -0.59 4.30
C SER A 90 7.37 -1.13 5.03
N ALA A 91 8.29 -0.26 5.42
CA ALA A 91 9.45 -0.69 6.20
C ALA A 91 9.01 -1.28 7.55
N TYR A 92 8.07 -0.65 8.22
CA TYR A 92 7.53 -1.18 9.47
C TYR A 92 6.85 -2.53 9.26
N LEU A 93 5.97 -2.63 8.27
CA LEU A 93 5.24 -3.86 8.00
C LEU A 93 6.17 -5.01 7.65
N SER A 94 7.24 -4.72 6.92
CA SER A 94 8.22 -5.73 6.54
C SER A 94 9.10 -6.15 7.71
N LYS A 95 9.69 -5.18 8.42
CA LYS A 95 10.69 -5.45 9.45
C LYS A 95 10.08 -5.96 10.74
N GLU A 96 8.98 -5.35 11.18
CA GLU A 96 8.40 -5.67 12.48
C GLU A 96 7.37 -6.79 12.40
N LEU A 97 6.61 -6.86 11.31
CA LEU A 97 5.53 -7.84 11.18
C LEU A 97 5.85 -8.94 10.17
N HIS A 98 6.96 -8.82 9.45
CA HIS A 98 7.41 -9.81 8.47
C HIS A 98 6.40 -10.05 7.34
N TYR A 99 5.64 -9.00 6.99
CA TYR A 99 4.71 -9.06 5.87
C TYR A 99 5.45 -8.94 4.55
N LYS A 100 4.94 -9.60 3.53
CA LYS A 100 5.49 -9.58 2.17
C LYS A 100 4.91 -8.37 1.43
N VAL A 101 5.48 -7.21 1.67
CA VAL A 101 4.91 -5.95 1.21
C VAL A 101 5.74 -5.33 0.09
N THR A 102 5.06 -4.74 -0.89
CA THR A 102 5.67 -3.91 -1.93
C THR A 102 5.33 -2.46 -1.64
N ASN A 103 6.36 -1.63 -1.53
CA ASN A 103 6.21 -0.18 -1.48
C ASN A 103 6.07 0.31 -2.91
N ILE A 104 4.93 0.95 -3.25
CA ILE A 104 4.75 1.49 -4.59
C ILE A 104 5.43 2.85 -4.65
N LEU A 105 6.56 2.88 -5.34
CA LEU A 105 7.35 4.10 -5.54
C LEU A 105 6.52 5.13 -6.32
N GLY A 106 6.69 6.41 -5.98
CA GLY A 106 6.00 7.48 -6.68
C GLY A 106 4.51 7.57 -6.44
N GLY A 107 3.93 6.60 -5.76
CA GLY A 107 2.52 6.61 -5.39
C GLY A 107 1.57 6.72 -6.57
N VAL A 108 0.42 7.33 -6.32
CA VAL A 108 -0.58 7.54 -7.37
C VAL A 108 -0.19 8.66 -8.33
N THR A 109 0.79 9.49 -7.96
CA THR A 109 1.19 10.65 -8.75
C THR A 109 2.13 10.28 -9.89
N TYR A 110 3.03 9.31 -9.68
CA TYR A 110 4.07 8.97 -10.66
C TYR A 110 4.05 7.51 -11.09
N PRO A 111 2.91 7.00 -11.58
CA PRO A 111 2.86 5.61 -12.04
C PRO A 111 3.64 5.44 -13.34
N GLN A 112 4.14 4.25 -13.58
CA GLN A 112 4.80 3.92 -14.85
C GLN A 112 3.82 3.23 -15.77
N MET A 113 2.77 3.95 -16.13
CA MET A 113 1.74 3.52 -17.07
C MET A 113 1.00 4.76 -17.58
N LYS A 114 0.43 4.66 -18.75
CA LYS A 114 -0.18 5.83 -19.41
C LYS A 114 -1.43 6.34 -18.72
N LYS A 115 -2.33 5.45 -18.36
CA LYS A 115 -3.63 5.85 -17.77
C LYS A 115 -3.95 4.95 -16.59
N PRO A 116 -3.51 5.34 -15.39
CA PRO A 116 -3.92 4.59 -14.20
C PRO A 116 -5.44 4.59 -14.08
N PRO A 117 -6.04 3.44 -13.74
CA PRO A 117 -7.50 3.33 -13.73
C PRO A 117 -8.06 3.89 -12.42
N PHE A 118 -8.16 5.21 -12.34
CA PHE A 118 -8.79 5.84 -11.18
C PHE A 118 -10.31 5.68 -11.25
N VAL A 119 -10.90 5.40 -10.10
CA VAL A 119 -12.34 5.39 -9.94
C VAL A 119 -12.72 6.31 -8.79
N LYS A 120 -13.94 6.83 -8.83
CA LYS A 120 -14.43 7.74 -7.81
C LYS A 120 -14.55 6.99 -6.49
N TYR A 121 -14.07 7.62 -5.41
CA TYR A 121 -14.21 7.06 -4.08
C TYR A 121 -15.59 7.38 -3.53
N LYS A 122 -16.24 6.39 -2.96
CA LYS A 122 -17.53 6.55 -2.30
C LYS A 122 -17.40 6.06 -0.86
N LYS A 123 -17.80 6.89 0.07
CA LYS A 123 -17.83 6.50 1.47
C LYS A 123 -18.76 5.31 1.71
#